data_53f4004eafd8d762b700184f42757e8b
#
_entry.id   53f4004eafd8d762b700184f42757e8b
#
_cell.length_a   1.000
_cell.length_b   1.000
_cell.length_c   1.000
_cell.angle_alpha   90.00
_cell.angle_beta   90.00
_cell.angle_gamma   90.00
#
_symmetry.space_group_name_H-M   'P 1'
#
loop_
_entity.id
_entity.type
_entity.pdbx_description
1 polymer ?
#
loop_
_entity_poly.entity_id
_entity_poly.type
_entity_poly.pdbx_seq_one_letter_code
_entity_poly.pdbx_strand_id
1 'polypeptide(L)'
;MRVMISQPMAGKNDADVKAVRKELIEKFKEMHIEVVDSFDTKDTPAGVYNPPVYYLGKTIANWLHSVDAVYFVDGWREARGCRIEHQICKEYGIKCLYSDFFEQDTLRECTVTPSSNITINRTGGIIQSNDYPKITY
;
A
#
# COMPACT_ATOMS: atom_id res chain seq x y z
N MET A 1 3.48 -7.43 -10.44
CA MET A 1 3.46 -6.31 -9.48
C MET A 1 3.49 -6.87 -8.08
N ARG A 2 4.32 -6.32 -7.25
CA ARG A 2 4.42 -6.66 -5.82
C ARG A 2 3.85 -5.54 -4.99
N VAL A 3 2.96 -5.86 -4.06
CA VAL A 3 2.25 -4.88 -3.24
C VAL A 3 2.47 -5.19 -1.76
N MET A 4 2.72 -4.15 -0.98
CA MET A 4 2.72 -4.23 0.49
C MET A 4 1.41 -3.60 1.00
N ILE A 5 0.90 -4.11 2.10
CA ILE A 5 -0.30 -3.54 2.74
C ILE A 5 0.12 -2.70 3.93
N SER A 6 -0.27 -1.43 3.91
CA SER A 6 -0.11 -0.51 5.04
C SER A 6 -1.45 -0.36 5.74
N GLN A 7 -1.53 -0.81 6.98
CA GLN A 7 -2.78 -0.93 7.70
C GLN A 7 -2.71 -0.30 9.09
N PRO A 8 -3.72 0.50 9.48
CA PRO A 8 -3.79 1.03 10.83
C PRO A 8 -3.90 -0.10 11.85
N MET A 9 -3.04 -0.08 12.86
CA MET A 9 -3.00 -1.16 13.86
C MET A 9 -3.24 -0.68 15.28
N ALA A 10 -2.97 0.58 15.57
CA ALA A 10 -3.12 1.12 16.91
C ALA A 10 -4.57 1.06 17.39
N GLY A 11 -4.78 0.51 18.58
CA GLY A 11 -6.12 0.38 19.16
C GLY A 11 -6.98 -0.74 18.59
N LYS A 12 -6.43 -1.55 17.70
CA LYS A 12 -7.14 -2.68 17.10
C LYS A 12 -6.58 -3.99 17.60
N ASN A 13 -7.43 -5.02 17.67
CA ASN A 13 -6.94 -6.33 18.05
C ASN A 13 -6.36 -7.08 16.84
N ASP A 14 -5.47 -8.00 17.11
CA ASP A 14 -4.77 -8.73 16.06
C ASP A 14 -5.70 -9.56 15.17
N ALA A 15 -6.78 -10.08 15.73
CA ALA A 15 -7.72 -10.89 14.95
C ALA A 15 -8.40 -10.06 13.86
N ASP A 16 -8.82 -8.84 14.19
CA ASP A 16 -9.46 -7.95 13.23
C ASP A 16 -8.46 -7.48 12.16
N VAL A 17 -7.24 -7.17 12.57
CA VAL A 17 -6.18 -6.78 11.63
C VAL A 17 -5.90 -7.92 10.65
N LYS A 18 -5.77 -9.14 11.15
CA LYS A 18 -5.51 -10.30 10.30
C LYS A 18 -6.66 -10.61 9.35
N ALA A 19 -7.90 -10.43 9.79
CA ALA A 19 -9.07 -10.67 8.95
C ALA A 19 -9.10 -9.74 7.74
N VAL A 20 -8.84 -8.45 7.95
CA VAL A 20 -8.77 -7.48 6.86
C VAL A 20 -7.62 -7.81 5.91
N ARG A 21 -6.45 -8.15 6.44
CA ARG A 21 -5.30 -8.51 5.60
C ARG A 21 -5.58 -9.74 4.76
N LYS A 22 -6.20 -10.76 5.34
CA LYS A 22 -6.52 -11.99 4.63
C LYS A 22 -7.42 -11.70 3.43
N GLU A 23 -8.47 -10.91 3.64
CA GLU A 23 -9.38 -10.54 2.57
C GLU A 23 -8.66 -9.80 1.43
N LEU A 24 -7.80 -8.85 1.78
CA LEU A 24 -7.04 -8.08 0.80
C LEU A 24 -6.06 -8.97 0.03
N ILE A 25 -5.38 -9.87 0.73
CA ILE A 25 -4.43 -10.80 0.09
C ILE A 25 -5.16 -11.68 -0.92
N GLU A 26 -6.36 -12.17 -0.57
CA GLU A 26 -7.16 -12.96 -1.49
C GLU A 26 -7.58 -12.16 -2.73
N LYS A 27 -8.04 -10.93 -2.55
CA LYS A 27 -8.39 -10.05 -3.67
C LYS A 27 -7.21 -9.80 -4.60
N PHE A 28 -6.05 -9.48 -4.05
CA PHE A 28 -4.86 -9.28 -4.87
C PHE A 28 -4.43 -10.57 -5.59
N LYS A 29 -4.56 -11.70 -4.92
CA LYS A 29 -4.23 -12.99 -5.51
C LYS A 29 -5.14 -13.29 -6.72
N GLU A 30 -6.41 -12.97 -6.64
CA GLU A 30 -7.33 -13.12 -7.77
C GLU A 30 -6.92 -12.26 -8.97
N MET A 31 -6.25 -11.15 -8.71
CA MET A 31 -5.71 -10.28 -9.76
C MET A 31 -4.30 -10.67 -10.21
N HIS A 32 -3.79 -11.79 -9.73
CA HIS A 32 -2.41 -12.25 -9.99
C HIS A 32 -1.35 -11.24 -9.52
N ILE A 33 -1.61 -10.56 -8.42
CA ILE A 33 -0.69 -9.61 -7.82
C ILE A 33 -0.08 -10.24 -6.58
N GLU A 34 1.23 -10.22 -6.49
CA GLU A 34 1.96 -10.75 -5.33
C GLU A 34 1.85 -9.76 -4.16
N VAL A 35 1.45 -10.25 -3.00
CA VAL A 35 1.42 -9.44 -1.78
C VAL A 35 2.58 -9.85 -0.89
N VAL A 36 3.34 -8.85 -0.46
CA VAL A 36 4.37 -9.03 0.54
C VAL A 36 3.72 -8.81 1.89
N ASP A 37 3.64 -9.85 2.70
CA ASP A 37 3.02 -9.74 4.00
C ASP A 37 4.04 -9.23 5.02
N SER A 38 3.88 -7.96 5.38
CA SER A 38 4.74 -7.28 6.34
C SER A 38 4.23 -7.35 7.77
N PHE A 39 3.16 -8.09 8.02
CA PHE A 39 2.61 -8.21 9.36
C PHE A 39 3.52 -9.06 10.24
N ASP A 40 3.96 -8.50 11.34
CA ASP A 40 4.85 -9.17 12.28
C ASP A 40 4.16 -9.32 13.64
N THR A 41 4.02 -10.57 14.07
CA THR A 41 3.41 -10.89 15.36
C THR A 41 4.44 -11.21 16.44
N LYS A 42 5.71 -11.09 16.11
CA LYS A 42 6.75 -11.41 17.09
C LYS A 42 6.83 -10.35 18.16
N ASP A 43 7.24 -10.79 19.34
CA ASP A 43 7.45 -9.87 20.44
C ASP A 43 8.57 -8.89 20.12
N THR A 44 8.44 -7.69 20.65
CA THR A 44 9.46 -6.67 20.49
C THR A 44 10.74 -7.14 21.18
N PRO A 45 11.90 -7.10 20.52
CA PRO A 45 13.15 -7.50 21.13
C PRO A 45 13.49 -6.67 22.35
N ALA A 46 14.23 -7.29 23.28
CA ALA A 46 14.73 -6.59 24.45
C ALA A 46 15.65 -5.43 24.03
N GLY A 47 15.58 -4.32 24.74
CA GLY A 47 16.41 -3.14 24.45
C GLY A 47 15.80 -2.15 23.47
N VAL A 48 14.62 -2.43 22.94
CA VAL A 48 13.93 -1.49 22.07
C VAL A 48 13.19 -0.47 22.93
N TYR A 49 13.57 0.79 22.80
CA TYR A 49 12.94 1.87 23.56
C TYR A 49 11.65 2.39 22.92
N ASN A 50 11.57 2.32 21.61
CA ASN A 50 10.42 2.85 20.88
C ASN A 50 9.95 1.80 19.88
N PRO A 51 9.06 0.88 20.29
CA PRO A 51 8.58 -0.19 19.41
C PRO A 51 7.97 0.27 18.09
N PRO A 52 7.13 1.31 18.05
CA PRO A 52 6.58 1.78 16.78
C PRO A 52 7.67 2.20 15.77
N VAL A 53 8.71 2.85 16.22
CA VAL A 53 9.82 3.24 15.35
C VAL A 53 10.60 2.01 14.89
N TYR A 54 10.81 1.05 15.78
CA TYR A 54 11.49 -0.19 15.44
C TYR A 54 10.75 -0.94 14.32
N TYR A 55 9.44 -1.10 14.45
CA TYR A 55 8.65 -1.80 13.44
C TYR A 55 8.57 -1.01 12.13
N LEU A 56 8.48 0.31 12.19
CA LEU A 56 8.54 1.13 11.00
C LEU A 56 9.88 0.97 10.29
N GLY A 57 10.96 0.93 11.04
CA GLY A 57 12.30 0.69 10.50
C GLY A 57 12.41 -0.67 9.82
N LYS A 58 11.83 -1.71 10.40
CA LYS A 58 11.78 -3.04 9.79
C LYS A 58 11.00 -3.03 8.49
N THR A 59 9.88 -2.36 8.44
CA THR A 59 9.08 -2.25 7.23
C THR A 59 9.86 -1.59 6.11
N ILE A 60 10.55 -0.50 6.41
CA ILE A 60 11.37 0.21 5.44
C ILE A 60 12.52 -0.69 4.96
N ALA A 61 13.24 -1.29 5.87
CA ALA A 61 14.44 -2.05 5.56
C ALA A 61 14.14 -3.37 4.83
N ASN A 62 13.04 -4.03 5.18
CA ASN A 62 12.75 -5.37 4.67
C ASN A 62 11.78 -5.40 3.49
N TRP A 63 10.87 -4.44 3.41
CA TRP A 63 9.76 -4.57 2.48
C TRP A 63 9.60 -3.39 1.54
N LEU A 64 9.58 -2.20 2.07
CA LEU A 64 9.22 -1.01 1.31
C LEU A 64 10.14 -0.75 0.11
N HIS A 65 11.40 -1.12 0.23
CA HIS A 65 12.38 -0.94 -0.84
C HIS A 65 12.16 -1.90 -2.03
N SER A 66 11.36 -2.93 -1.86
CA SER A 66 11.25 -4.02 -2.85
C SER A 66 9.87 -4.17 -3.47
N VAL A 67 8.96 -3.24 -3.21
CA VAL A 67 7.60 -3.32 -3.73
C VAL A 67 7.35 -2.28 -4.82
N ASP A 68 6.44 -2.59 -5.72
CA ASP A 68 6.03 -1.68 -6.78
C ASP A 68 4.99 -0.68 -6.28
N ALA A 69 4.18 -1.10 -5.32
CA ALA A 69 3.09 -0.30 -4.79
C ALA A 69 2.81 -0.64 -3.34
N VAL A 70 2.19 0.29 -2.64
CA VAL A 70 1.67 0.08 -1.28
C VAL A 70 0.18 0.37 -1.28
N TYR A 71 -0.59 -0.57 -0.77
CA TYR A 71 -2.02 -0.40 -0.58
C TYR A 71 -2.28 0.13 0.83
N PHE A 72 -2.93 1.28 0.90
CA PHE A 72 -3.25 1.93 2.17
C PHE A 72 -4.70 1.62 2.54
N VAL A 73 -4.86 0.90 3.64
CA VAL A 73 -6.19 0.52 4.15
C VAL A 73 -6.91 1.75 4.69
N ASP A 74 -8.21 1.82 4.53
CA ASP A 74 -9.01 2.95 5.01
C ASP A 74 -8.71 3.23 6.50
N GLY A 75 -8.62 4.51 6.84
CA GLY A 75 -8.18 4.95 8.15
C GLY A 75 -6.68 5.23 8.23
N TRP A 76 -5.96 5.05 7.16
CA TRP A 76 -4.51 5.25 7.14
C TRP A 76 -4.09 6.69 7.49
N ARG A 77 -4.95 7.67 7.18
CA ARG A 77 -4.63 9.07 7.47
C ARG A 77 -4.57 9.38 8.96
N GLU A 78 -5.26 8.60 9.77
CA GLU A 78 -5.26 8.72 11.21
C GLU A 78 -4.17 7.90 11.87
N ALA A 79 -3.53 7.01 11.13
CA ALA A 79 -2.48 6.15 11.64
C ALA A 79 -1.10 6.71 11.32
N ARG A 80 -0.34 7.01 12.36
CA ARG A 80 0.96 7.67 12.21
C ARG A 80 1.93 6.88 11.33
N GLY A 81 2.06 5.58 11.55
CA GLY A 81 2.95 4.73 10.75
C GLY A 81 2.55 4.72 9.28
N CYS A 82 1.26 4.61 9.00
CA CYS A 82 0.77 4.64 7.64
C CYS A 82 1.05 5.99 6.95
N ARG A 83 0.89 7.09 7.66
CA ARG A 83 1.22 8.41 7.10
C ARG A 83 2.68 8.54 6.74
N ILE A 84 3.57 8.00 7.57
CA ILE A 84 5.02 8.05 7.31
C ILE A 84 5.34 7.16 6.09
N GLU A 85 4.81 5.96 6.03
CA GLU A 85 4.98 5.09 4.88
C GLU A 85 4.45 5.74 3.60
N HIS A 86 3.30 6.40 3.70
CA HIS A 86 2.72 7.14 2.58
C HIS A 86 3.64 8.27 2.12
N GLN A 87 4.22 9.01 3.05
CA GLN A 87 5.16 10.07 2.72
C GLN A 87 6.39 9.51 1.99
N ILE A 88 6.92 8.39 2.46
CA ILE A 88 8.04 7.73 1.80
C ILE A 88 7.66 7.33 0.37
N CYS A 89 6.50 6.77 0.17
CA CYS A 89 6.03 6.40 -1.16
C CYS A 89 5.97 7.61 -2.08
N LYS A 90 5.44 8.72 -1.59
CA LYS A 90 5.37 9.96 -2.36
C LYS A 90 6.75 10.49 -2.73
N GLU A 91 7.66 10.51 -1.79
CA GLU A 91 9.00 11.07 -2.00
C GLU A 91 9.86 10.19 -2.92
N TYR A 92 9.67 8.88 -2.89
CA TYR A 92 10.51 7.95 -3.61
C TYR A 92 9.84 7.26 -4.81
N GLY A 93 8.66 7.74 -5.19
CA GLY A 93 8.02 7.26 -6.42
C GLY A 93 7.43 5.87 -6.34
N ILE A 94 7.08 5.40 -5.14
CA ILE A 94 6.37 4.14 -4.96
C ILE A 94 4.88 4.40 -5.14
N LYS A 95 4.22 3.59 -5.94
CA LYS A 95 2.81 3.79 -6.24
C LYS A 95 1.95 3.59 -5.01
N CYS A 96 0.99 4.47 -4.78
CA CYS A 96 0.04 4.36 -3.68
C CYS A 96 -1.31 3.88 -4.21
N LEU A 97 -1.85 2.85 -3.59
CA LEU A 97 -3.16 2.29 -3.91
C LEU A 97 -4.10 2.48 -2.71
N TYR A 98 -5.37 2.68 -2.99
CA TYR A 98 -6.39 2.92 -1.98
C TYR A 98 -7.60 2.02 -2.24
N SER A 99 -8.64 2.15 -1.44
CA SER A 99 -9.83 1.28 -1.55
C SER A 99 -10.47 1.29 -2.93
N ASP A 100 -10.41 2.40 -3.64
CA ASP A 100 -10.95 2.53 -5.00
C ASP A 100 -10.20 1.70 -6.05
N PHE A 101 -9.04 1.18 -5.72
CA PHE A 101 -8.28 0.35 -6.64
C PHE A 101 -9.08 -0.86 -7.13
N PHE A 102 -9.76 -1.54 -6.21
CA PHE A 102 -10.56 -2.71 -6.56
C PHE A 102 -11.83 -2.32 -7.31
N GLU A 103 -12.37 -1.16 -7.05
CA GLU A 103 -13.55 -0.66 -7.76
C GLU A 103 -13.24 -0.34 -9.21
N GLN A 104 -12.08 0.25 -9.47
CA GLN A 104 -11.66 0.56 -10.83
C GLN A 104 -11.48 -0.70 -11.67
N ASP A 105 -10.99 -1.76 -11.09
CA ASP A 105 -10.81 -3.01 -11.81
C ASP A 105 -12.15 -3.64 -12.18
N THR A 106 -13.10 -3.60 -11.28
CA THR A 106 -14.46 -4.06 -11.55
C THR A 106 -15.10 -3.28 -12.70
N LEU A 107 -14.87 -1.98 -12.74
CA LEU A 107 -15.39 -1.17 -13.82
C LEU A 107 -14.76 -1.50 -15.17
N ARG A 108 -13.49 -1.87 -15.18
CA ARG A 108 -12.82 -2.28 -16.42
C ARG A 108 -13.41 -3.56 -16.98
N GLU A 109 -13.78 -4.49 -16.13
CA GLU A 109 -14.41 -5.73 -16.58
C GLU A 109 -15.81 -5.50 -17.13
N CYS A 110 -16.50 -4.48 -16.64
CA CYS A 110 -17.85 -4.18 -17.07
C CYS A 110 -17.93 -3.37 -18.34
N THR A 111 -16.87 -2.62 -18.67
CA THR A 111 -16.91 -1.78 -19.85
C THR A 111 -16.03 -2.33 -20.92
N VAL A 112 -16.65 -2.86 -21.91
CA VAL A 112 -15.92 -3.48 -22.97
C VAL A 112 -15.84 -2.64 -24.20
N THR A 113 -16.27 -1.46 -24.18
CA THR A 113 -16.24 -0.66 -25.39
C THR A 113 -14.89 -0.06 -25.62
N PRO A 114 -14.30 -0.32 -26.75
CA PRO A 114 -12.97 0.16 -27.05
C PRO A 114 -12.84 1.66 -27.02
N SER A 115 -13.89 2.33 -27.34
CA SER A 115 -13.83 3.75 -27.36
C SER A 115 -13.55 4.35 -26.02
N SER A 116 -13.87 3.66 -24.98
CA SER A 116 -13.65 4.24 -23.69
C SER A 116 -12.21 4.32 -23.37
N ASN A 117 -11.46 3.59 -24.17
CA ASN A 117 -10.17 3.62 -23.77
C ASN A 117 -9.55 4.80 -23.99
N ILE A 118 -9.94 5.27 -24.78
CA ILE A 118 -9.35 6.33 -25.14
C ILE A 118 -9.03 7.19 -24.23
N THR A 119 -9.70 7.26 -23.65
CA THR A 119 -9.49 8.12 -22.94
C THR A 119 -8.66 8.21 -22.25
N ILE A 120 -8.47 8.02 -22.09
CA ILE A 120 -7.89 8.29 -21.70
C ILE A 120 -7.27 8.68 -20.93
N ASN A 121 -7.56 8.73 -20.43
CA ASN A 121 -7.18 8.87 -19.48
C ASN A 121 -6.10 9.04 -19.29
N ARG A 122 -5.79 8.53 -19.85
CA ARG A 122 -4.81 8.61 -19.96
C ARG A 122 -4.10 9.39 -19.36
N THR A 123 -4.42 9.96 -19.46
CA THR A 123 -3.82 11.04 -19.35
C THR A 123 -3.65 11.45 -18.01
N GLY A 124 -4.58 11.58 -17.36
CA GLY A 124 -4.49 12.10 -16.07
C GLY A 124 -3.59 11.29 -15.19
N GLY A 125 -3.70 10.02 -15.21
CA GLY A 125 -2.91 9.19 -14.37
C GLY A 125 -1.44 9.30 -14.62
N ILE A 126 -1.07 9.52 -15.83
CA ILE A 126 0.31 9.61 -16.18
C ILE A 126 0.94 10.87 -15.66
N ILE A 127 0.22 11.93 -15.66
CA ILE A 127 0.76 13.20 -15.23
C ILE A 127 1.09 13.18 -13.78
N GLN A 128 0.28 12.54 -12.99
CA GLN A 128 0.49 12.53 -11.55
C GLN A 128 1.80 11.91 -11.14
N SER A 129 2.29 10.97 -11.89
CA SER A 129 3.52 10.32 -11.51
C SER A 129 4.73 11.22 -11.67
N ASN A 130 4.60 12.29 -12.39
CA ASN A 130 5.72 13.18 -12.63
C ASN A 130 5.78 14.35 -11.66
N ASP A 131 4.79 14.46 -10.80
CA ASP A 131 4.74 15.59 -9.90
C ASP A 131 5.62 15.47 -8.68
N TYR A 132 6.26 14.33 -8.48
CA TYR A 132 7.10 14.14 -7.34
C TYR A 132 8.55 14.38 -7.73
N PRO A 133 9.20 15.31 -7.05
CA PRO A 133 10.58 15.59 -7.37
C PRO A 133 11.42 14.37 -7.03
N LYS A 134 12.25 14.01 -7.97
CA LYS A 134 13.21 12.95 -7.71
C LYS A 134 14.32 13.55 -6.92
N ILE A 135 14.48 13.06 -5.73
CA ILE A 135 15.58 13.50 -4.90
C ILE A 135 16.83 12.80 -5.38
N THR A 136 17.79 13.58 -5.76
CA THR A 136 19.09 13.03 -6.12
C THR A 136 20.03 13.26 -4.97
N TYR A 137 20.65 12.23 -4.55
CA TYR A 137 21.63 12.28 -3.47
C TYR A 137 23.03 12.49 -4.04
#